data_a1d3692c549b535cbbc3925f74342207
#
_entry.id   a1d3692c549b535cbbc3925f74342207
#
_cell.length_a   1.000
_cell.length_b   1.000
_cell.length_c   1.000
_cell.angle_alpha   90.00
_cell.angle_beta   90.00
_cell.angle_gamma   90.00
#
_symmetry.space_group_name_H-M   'P 1'
#
loop_
_entity.id
_entity.type
_entity.pdbx_description
1 polymer ?
#
loop_
_entity_poly.entity_id
_entity_poly.type
_entity_poly.pdbx_seq_one_letter_code
_entity_poly.pdbx_strand_id
1 'polypeptide(L)'
;MSAVRSLLSQRFLWMALLLSLGIGALSVRALWTLRNDEWTYALKANTNLVGTLAHSLEWTLDSVDQSLITVVEGIESAGELSSSARMRDRLREVVRFESVVRLHALGNVVVINAQGDVILDSGSQEPRKANVADRDYFLAFKERGHEGLFVGRPVPSRITGVMSLPLARGFRTSQGEFGGIVLGAVRLSYFNELFASVDLGESSGVNMFRNDGVIVSRFPYGDADVGKSIAGTPNMIRFQQEKEGSFVGRAALDGVERSYSFKHVGRFPLILNVAQAKATIFKKWNRSAWGLGLFTFALMLACMALAVLFNRELHRRQAVSAQLQRAERDMSNILHSIPSLVGSWDVNLYNRFGNQAHETWFGVPLEKLHGMHMRDLLGPERFQQTELLLANA
;
A
#
# COMPACT_ATOMS: atom_id res chain seq x y z
N MET A 1 33.36 34.54 32.45
CA MET A 1 33.71 33.61 31.33
C MET A 1 33.06 32.22 31.46
N SER A 2 32.69 31.72 32.65
CA SER A 2 32.05 30.39 32.84
C SER A 2 30.61 30.30 32.30
N ALA A 3 29.82 31.34 32.46
CA ALA A 3 28.39 31.36 32.01
C ALA A 3 28.24 31.29 30.48
N VAL A 4 29.13 31.98 29.72
CA VAL A 4 29.09 31.94 28.25
C VAL A 4 29.50 30.55 27.70
N ARG A 5 30.38 29.86 28.42
CA ARG A 5 30.85 28.50 28.04
C ARG A 5 29.83 27.42 28.32
N SER A 6 29.05 27.51 29.41
CA SER A 6 27.93 26.60 29.67
C SER A 6 26.79 26.78 28.66
N LEU A 7 26.60 27.98 28.17
CA LEU A 7 25.62 28.30 27.12
C LEU A 7 26.02 27.66 25.77
N LEU A 8 27.29 27.56 25.42
CA LEU A 8 27.78 26.94 24.20
C LEU A 8 27.56 25.41 24.21
N SER A 9 27.86 24.74 25.34
CA SER A 9 27.67 23.29 25.46
C SER A 9 26.17 22.91 25.40
N GLN A 10 25.31 23.71 26.01
CA GLN A 10 23.89 23.53 25.93
C GLN A 10 23.36 23.76 24.49
N ARG A 11 23.92 24.70 23.74
CA ARG A 11 23.55 24.95 22.34
C ARG A 11 23.74 23.72 21.44
N PHE A 12 24.84 22.97 21.59
CA PHE A 12 25.06 21.75 20.82
C PHE A 12 24.04 20.66 21.12
N LEU A 13 23.63 20.51 22.38
CA LEU A 13 22.57 19.55 22.76
C LEU A 13 21.20 19.97 22.18
N TRP A 14 20.88 21.28 22.24
CA TRP A 14 19.67 21.80 21.64
C TRP A 14 19.65 21.64 20.11
N MET A 15 20.78 21.88 19.44
CA MET A 15 20.89 21.66 18.00
C MET A 15 20.70 20.18 17.64
N ALA A 16 21.29 19.25 18.39
CA ALA A 16 21.11 17.82 18.17
C ALA A 16 19.65 17.40 18.41
N LEU A 17 18.99 17.95 19.43
CA LEU A 17 17.58 17.71 19.71
C LEU A 17 16.69 18.22 18.55
N LEU A 18 16.90 19.44 18.10
CA LEU A 18 16.16 20.03 16.99
C LEU A 18 16.36 19.24 15.70
N LEU A 19 17.60 18.82 15.42
CA LEU A 19 17.89 17.98 14.26
C LEU A 19 17.16 16.62 14.35
N SER A 20 17.20 15.98 15.52
CA SER A 20 16.50 14.72 15.76
C SER A 20 14.98 14.87 15.62
N LEU A 21 14.39 15.95 16.12
CA LEU A 21 12.98 16.27 15.93
C LEU A 21 12.64 16.50 14.46
N GLY A 22 13.51 17.20 13.72
CA GLY A 22 13.35 17.41 12.27
C GLY A 22 13.36 16.11 11.47
N ILE A 23 14.30 15.21 11.77
CA ILE A 23 14.38 13.88 11.16
C ILE A 23 13.12 13.08 11.48
N GLY A 24 12.67 13.11 12.74
CA GLY A 24 11.44 12.46 13.17
C GLY A 24 10.20 12.97 12.43
N ALA A 25 10.05 14.28 12.34
CA ALA A 25 8.93 14.91 11.65
C ALA A 25 8.90 14.56 10.14
N LEU A 26 10.08 14.57 9.49
CA LEU A 26 10.20 14.16 8.09
C LEU A 26 9.84 12.69 7.89
N SER A 27 10.27 11.80 8.80
CA SER A 27 9.94 10.38 8.74
C SER A 27 8.45 10.12 8.93
N VAL A 28 7.80 10.80 9.88
CA VAL A 28 6.35 10.73 10.10
C VAL A 28 5.61 11.22 8.84
N ARG A 29 6.03 12.33 8.27
CA ARG A 29 5.44 12.86 7.02
C ARG A 29 5.59 11.86 5.87
N ALA A 30 6.78 11.29 5.68
CA ALA A 30 7.05 10.30 4.64
C ALA A 30 6.16 9.07 4.81
N LEU A 31 6.05 8.53 6.03
CA LEU A 31 5.17 7.40 6.34
C LEU A 31 3.69 7.71 6.08
N TRP A 32 3.25 8.91 6.42
CA TRP A 32 1.87 9.33 6.16
C TRP A 32 1.59 9.44 4.66
N THR A 33 2.51 10.03 3.89
CA THR A 33 2.39 10.12 2.43
C THR A 33 2.34 8.73 1.79
N LEU A 34 3.30 7.85 2.13
CA LEU A 34 3.33 6.48 1.64
C LEU A 34 2.04 5.71 1.96
N ARG A 35 1.47 5.90 3.15
CA ARG A 35 0.20 5.27 3.53
C ARG A 35 -0.96 5.74 2.66
N ASN A 36 -1.02 7.04 2.40
CA ASN A 36 -2.07 7.62 1.56
C ASN A 36 -1.93 7.20 0.09
N ASP A 37 -0.69 7.11 -0.39
CA ASP A 37 -0.39 6.66 -1.75
C ASP A 37 -0.79 5.19 -1.95
N GLU A 38 -0.44 4.29 -1.01
CA GLU A 38 -0.86 2.87 -1.07
C GLU A 38 -2.38 2.73 -1.08
N TRP A 39 -3.09 3.53 -0.28
CA TRP A 39 -4.55 3.56 -0.27
C TRP A 39 -5.13 4.01 -1.61
N THR A 40 -4.65 5.13 -2.13
CA THR A 40 -5.13 5.72 -3.39
C THR A 40 -4.83 4.80 -4.57
N TYR A 41 -3.65 4.20 -4.58
CA TYR A 41 -3.25 3.23 -5.59
C TYR A 41 -4.15 1.99 -5.58
N ALA A 42 -4.40 1.41 -4.40
CA ALA A 42 -5.28 0.25 -4.26
C ALA A 42 -6.71 0.54 -4.74
N LEU A 43 -7.28 1.70 -4.36
CA LEU A 43 -8.61 2.11 -4.83
C LEU A 43 -8.65 2.26 -6.35
N LYS A 44 -7.68 2.93 -6.95
CA LYS A 44 -7.60 3.13 -8.39
C LYS A 44 -7.43 1.81 -9.15
N ALA A 45 -6.56 0.93 -8.65
CA ALA A 45 -6.36 -0.39 -9.23
C ALA A 45 -7.65 -1.23 -9.17
N ASN A 46 -8.34 -1.26 -8.03
CA ASN A 46 -9.60 -1.98 -7.86
C ASN A 46 -10.72 -1.41 -8.75
N THR A 47 -10.80 -0.09 -8.89
CA THR A 47 -11.80 0.55 -9.77
C THR A 47 -11.54 0.20 -11.23
N ASN A 48 -10.29 0.25 -11.68
CA ASN A 48 -9.94 -0.15 -13.05
C ASN A 48 -10.23 -1.64 -13.28
N LEU A 49 -9.89 -2.48 -12.33
CA LEU A 49 -10.13 -3.92 -12.40
C LEU A 49 -11.60 -4.25 -12.50
N VAL A 50 -12.44 -3.69 -11.60
CA VAL A 50 -13.89 -3.93 -11.66
C VAL A 50 -14.49 -3.42 -12.97
N GLY A 51 -13.99 -2.30 -13.50
CA GLY A 51 -14.39 -1.77 -14.79
C GLY A 51 -14.10 -2.73 -15.94
N THR A 52 -12.88 -3.27 -15.99
CA THR A 52 -12.45 -4.24 -17.01
C THR A 52 -13.25 -5.54 -16.93
N LEU A 53 -13.40 -6.10 -15.72
CA LEU A 53 -14.17 -7.33 -15.51
C LEU A 53 -15.65 -7.13 -15.85
N ALA A 54 -16.26 -6.01 -15.44
CA ALA A 54 -17.66 -5.70 -15.75
C ALA A 54 -17.88 -5.59 -17.26
N HIS A 55 -16.97 -4.95 -17.98
CA HIS A 55 -17.06 -4.86 -19.45
C HIS A 55 -16.90 -6.22 -20.14
N SER A 56 -15.97 -7.06 -19.66
CA SER A 56 -15.81 -8.42 -20.19
C SER A 56 -17.05 -9.28 -19.94
N LEU A 57 -17.67 -9.16 -18.77
CA LEU A 57 -18.94 -9.83 -18.44
C LEU A 57 -20.10 -9.32 -19.29
N GLU A 58 -20.22 -8.00 -19.46
CA GLU A 58 -21.23 -7.38 -20.31
C GLU A 58 -21.15 -7.93 -21.71
N TRP A 59 -19.97 -7.94 -22.31
CA TRP A 59 -19.76 -8.48 -23.66
C TRP A 59 -20.14 -9.98 -23.77
N THR A 60 -19.77 -10.77 -22.75
CA THR A 60 -20.13 -12.20 -22.70
C THR A 60 -21.64 -12.39 -22.63
N LEU A 61 -22.32 -11.64 -21.76
CA LEU A 61 -23.78 -11.74 -21.58
C LEU A 61 -24.52 -11.20 -22.82
N ASP A 62 -24.03 -10.14 -23.44
CA ASP A 62 -24.58 -9.65 -24.72
C ASP A 62 -24.46 -10.68 -25.83
N SER A 63 -23.32 -11.37 -25.93
CA SER A 63 -23.14 -12.44 -26.91
C SER A 63 -24.14 -13.58 -26.69
N VAL A 64 -24.33 -13.99 -25.41
CA VAL A 64 -25.36 -15.01 -25.10
C VAL A 64 -26.75 -14.51 -25.46
N ASP A 65 -27.08 -13.27 -25.13
CA ASP A 65 -28.38 -12.68 -25.44
C ASP A 65 -28.67 -12.64 -26.95
N GLN A 66 -27.69 -12.25 -27.76
CA GLN A 66 -27.81 -12.25 -29.23
C GLN A 66 -28.06 -13.67 -29.76
N SER A 67 -27.41 -14.68 -29.21
CA SER A 67 -27.66 -16.07 -29.57
C SER A 67 -29.09 -16.49 -29.27
N LEU A 68 -29.60 -16.12 -28.09
CA LEU A 68 -30.99 -16.40 -27.72
C LEU A 68 -31.99 -15.68 -28.66
N ILE A 69 -31.71 -14.43 -29.00
CA ILE A 69 -32.54 -13.66 -29.97
C ILE A 69 -32.61 -14.39 -31.31
N THR A 70 -31.47 -14.79 -31.86
CA THR A 70 -31.41 -15.50 -33.13
C THR A 70 -32.25 -16.79 -33.13
N VAL A 71 -32.22 -17.52 -32.03
CA VAL A 71 -33.01 -18.74 -31.84
C VAL A 71 -34.52 -18.41 -31.74
N VAL A 72 -34.92 -17.37 -30.99
CA VAL A 72 -36.30 -16.92 -30.86
C VAL A 72 -36.84 -16.51 -32.21
N GLU A 73 -36.13 -15.63 -32.95
CA GLU A 73 -36.54 -15.19 -34.29
C GLU A 73 -36.68 -16.35 -35.28
N GLY A 74 -35.78 -17.35 -35.16
CA GLY A 74 -35.85 -18.57 -35.95
C GLY A 74 -37.07 -19.41 -35.67
N ILE A 75 -37.53 -19.47 -34.42
CA ILE A 75 -38.74 -20.21 -33.99
C ILE A 75 -39.98 -19.47 -34.45
N GLU A 76 -40.07 -18.16 -34.21
CA GLU A 76 -41.22 -17.34 -34.57
C GLU A 76 -41.45 -17.27 -36.08
N SER A 77 -40.34 -17.21 -36.83
CA SER A 77 -40.39 -17.18 -38.31
C SER A 77 -40.82 -18.52 -38.94
N ALA A 78 -40.56 -19.64 -38.24
CA ALA A 78 -40.92 -20.98 -38.77
C ALA A 78 -42.39 -21.34 -38.62
N GLY A 79 -43.18 -20.55 -37.90
CA GLY A 79 -44.66 -20.69 -37.77
C GLY A 79 -45.15 -21.89 -37.02
N GLU A 80 -44.38 -22.93 -36.80
CA GLU A 80 -44.70 -24.13 -36.01
C GLU A 80 -43.44 -24.62 -35.27
N LEU A 81 -43.60 -24.95 -33.99
CA LEU A 81 -42.61 -25.67 -33.16
C LEU A 81 -42.53 -27.14 -33.64
N SER A 82 -42.32 -27.39 -34.92
CA SER A 82 -42.06 -28.72 -35.41
C SER A 82 -40.72 -29.18 -34.86
N SER A 83 -40.65 -30.35 -34.26
CA SER A 83 -39.43 -31.04 -33.87
C SER A 83 -38.57 -31.46 -35.04
N SER A 84 -38.48 -30.60 -36.08
CA SER A 84 -37.84 -30.87 -37.33
C SER A 84 -36.33 -30.94 -37.16
N ALA A 85 -35.72 -31.90 -37.81
CA ALA A 85 -34.25 -32.02 -37.88
C ALA A 85 -33.58 -30.69 -38.29
N ARG A 86 -34.21 -29.89 -39.14
CA ARG A 86 -33.73 -28.56 -39.60
C ARG A 86 -33.59 -27.52 -38.47
N MET A 87 -34.53 -27.49 -37.51
CA MET A 87 -34.44 -26.55 -36.40
C MET A 87 -33.31 -26.99 -35.42
N ARG A 88 -33.16 -28.28 -35.18
CA ARG A 88 -32.04 -28.83 -34.35
C ARG A 88 -30.69 -28.53 -35.04
N ASP A 89 -30.61 -28.67 -36.35
CA ASP A 89 -29.36 -28.36 -37.08
C ASP A 89 -29.04 -26.88 -37.04
N ARG A 90 -30.03 -25.98 -37.20
CA ARG A 90 -29.85 -24.52 -37.02
C ARG A 90 -29.39 -24.16 -35.58
N LEU A 91 -30.03 -24.72 -34.57
CA LEU A 91 -29.59 -24.55 -33.20
C LEU A 91 -28.15 -24.99 -32.97
N ARG A 92 -27.75 -26.14 -33.53
CA ARG A 92 -26.38 -26.62 -33.50
C ARG A 92 -25.41 -25.72 -34.23
N GLU A 93 -25.82 -25.16 -35.36
CA GLU A 93 -25.01 -24.25 -36.18
C GLU A 93 -24.76 -22.93 -35.41
N VAL A 94 -25.78 -22.35 -34.80
CA VAL A 94 -25.67 -21.13 -33.97
C VAL A 94 -24.74 -21.42 -32.79
N VAL A 95 -24.91 -22.49 -32.07
CA VAL A 95 -24.07 -22.84 -30.91
C VAL A 95 -22.66 -23.26 -31.33
N ARG A 96 -22.47 -23.94 -32.47
CA ARG A 96 -21.14 -24.24 -33.04
C ARG A 96 -20.40 -22.99 -33.46
N PHE A 97 -21.04 -22.07 -34.15
CA PHE A 97 -20.40 -20.83 -34.59
C PHE A 97 -19.88 -20.01 -33.42
N GLU A 98 -20.63 -19.94 -32.31
CA GLU A 98 -20.21 -19.23 -31.12
C GLU A 98 -19.21 -20.00 -30.24
N SER A 99 -19.30 -21.33 -30.18
CA SER A 99 -18.34 -22.15 -29.42
C SER A 99 -16.94 -22.14 -30.02
N VAL A 100 -16.83 -21.95 -31.34
CA VAL A 100 -15.53 -21.82 -32.04
C VAL A 100 -14.89 -20.47 -31.76
N VAL A 101 -15.71 -19.42 -31.51
CA VAL A 101 -15.19 -18.08 -31.38
C VAL A 101 -14.81 -17.68 -29.96
N ARG A 102 -15.47 -18.15 -28.87
CA ARG A 102 -15.08 -17.74 -27.50
C ARG A 102 -15.79 -18.34 -26.29
N LEU A 103 -16.75 -19.26 -26.37
CA LEU A 103 -17.59 -19.49 -25.17
C LEU A 103 -17.43 -20.87 -24.53
N HIS A 104 -16.31 -21.07 -23.80
CA HIS A 104 -16.26 -22.02 -22.68
C HIS A 104 -17.31 -21.66 -21.58
N ALA A 105 -17.85 -20.44 -21.61
CA ALA A 105 -18.82 -19.89 -20.67
C ALA A 105 -20.22 -20.47 -20.88
N LEU A 106 -20.70 -20.56 -22.13
CA LEU A 106 -22.06 -21.00 -22.43
C LEU A 106 -22.17 -22.51 -22.32
N GLY A 107 -23.14 -22.96 -21.56
CA GLY A 107 -23.62 -24.35 -21.61
C GLY A 107 -24.47 -24.58 -22.86
N ASN A 108 -25.38 -25.54 -22.78
CA ASN A 108 -26.28 -25.81 -23.89
C ASN A 108 -27.37 -24.73 -23.99
N VAL A 109 -27.75 -24.42 -25.22
CA VAL A 109 -29.01 -23.69 -25.47
C VAL A 109 -30.13 -24.70 -25.67
N VAL A 110 -31.23 -24.47 -24.96
CA VAL A 110 -32.40 -25.36 -25.00
C VAL A 110 -33.65 -24.56 -25.29
N VAL A 111 -34.59 -25.18 -26.01
CA VAL A 111 -35.91 -24.66 -26.23
C VAL A 111 -36.91 -25.44 -25.36
N ILE A 112 -37.76 -24.72 -24.67
CA ILE A 112 -38.71 -25.22 -23.67
C ILE A 112 -40.11 -24.77 -24.09
N ASN A 113 -41.05 -25.69 -24.15
CA ASN A 113 -42.43 -25.41 -24.55
C ASN A 113 -43.24 -24.69 -23.44
N ALA A 114 -44.49 -24.32 -23.71
CA ALA A 114 -45.38 -23.63 -22.79
C ALA A 114 -45.74 -24.48 -21.54
N GLN A 115 -45.51 -25.79 -21.53
CA GLN A 115 -45.69 -26.71 -20.41
C GLN A 115 -44.44 -26.83 -19.54
N GLY A 116 -43.32 -26.28 -19.99
CA GLY A 116 -42.05 -26.33 -19.29
C GLY A 116 -41.16 -27.52 -19.69
N ASP A 117 -41.53 -28.29 -20.70
CA ASP A 117 -40.76 -29.45 -21.16
C ASP A 117 -39.67 -29.01 -22.17
N VAL A 118 -38.48 -29.60 -22.06
CA VAL A 118 -37.41 -29.41 -23.03
C VAL A 118 -37.73 -30.12 -24.32
N ILE A 119 -37.86 -29.36 -25.41
CA ILE A 119 -38.20 -29.90 -26.73
C ILE A 119 -37.01 -29.90 -27.70
N LEU A 120 -36.03 -29.02 -27.51
CA LEU A 120 -34.77 -29.00 -28.26
C LEU A 120 -33.59 -28.76 -27.34
N ASP A 121 -32.45 -29.41 -27.60
CA ASP A 121 -31.23 -29.33 -26.83
C ASP A 121 -30.03 -29.29 -27.82
N SER A 122 -29.27 -28.20 -27.82
CA SER A 122 -28.10 -28.07 -28.72
C SER A 122 -26.98 -29.06 -28.41
N GLY A 123 -26.90 -29.56 -27.20
CA GLY A 123 -25.87 -30.50 -26.74
C GLY A 123 -26.21 -31.96 -26.89
N SER A 124 -27.42 -32.33 -27.40
CA SER A 124 -27.86 -33.72 -27.55
C SER A 124 -28.67 -33.91 -28.85
N GLN A 125 -28.56 -35.09 -29.45
CA GLN A 125 -29.37 -35.45 -30.62
C GLN A 125 -30.85 -35.64 -30.24
N GLU A 126 -31.10 -36.24 -29.08
CA GLU A 126 -32.42 -36.35 -28.49
C GLU A 126 -32.50 -35.37 -27.31
N PRO A 127 -33.60 -34.58 -27.20
CA PRO A 127 -33.77 -33.66 -26.09
C PRO A 127 -33.77 -34.44 -24.78
N ARG A 128 -32.96 -33.99 -23.81
CA ARG A 128 -32.97 -34.59 -22.48
C ARG A 128 -34.28 -34.32 -21.78
N LYS A 129 -34.91 -35.35 -21.23
CA LYS A 129 -36.18 -35.23 -20.53
C LYS A 129 -36.02 -34.43 -19.24
N ALA A 130 -36.45 -33.18 -19.26
CA ALA A 130 -36.49 -32.32 -18.10
C ALA A 130 -37.66 -31.34 -18.20
N ASN A 131 -38.30 -31.06 -17.09
CA ASN A 131 -39.32 -30.02 -17.00
C ASN A 131 -38.86 -28.92 -16.04
N VAL A 132 -39.08 -27.66 -16.41
CA VAL A 132 -38.63 -26.46 -15.68
C VAL A 132 -39.76 -25.50 -15.36
N ALA A 133 -40.99 -25.96 -15.37
CA ALA A 133 -42.20 -25.14 -15.17
C ALA A 133 -42.23 -24.39 -13.83
N ASP A 134 -41.52 -24.92 -12.80
CA ASP A 134 -41.41 -24.34 -11.46
C ASP A 134 -40.24 -23.35 -11.28
N ARG A 135 -39.42 -23.17 -12.31
CA ARG A 135 -38.24 -22.28 -12.24
C ARG A 135 -38.59 -20.81 -12.41
N ASP A 136 -37.90 -19.94 -11.69
CA ASP A 136 -38.12 -18.50 -11.68
C ASP A 136 -38.06 -17.88 -13.08
N TYR A 137 -37.11 -18.35 -13.91
CA TYR A 137 -36.93 -17.87 -15.29
C TYR A 137 -38.04 -18.36 -16.24
N PHE A 138 -38.76 -19.40 -15.93
CA PHE A 138 -39.92 -19.85 -16.70
C PHE A 138 -41.19 -19.10 -16.26
N LEU A 139 -41.40 -19.00 -14.95
CA LEU A 139 -42.54 -18.31 -14.35
C LEU A 139 -42.53 -16.79 -14.69
N ALA A 140 -41.36 -16.22 -14.85
CA ALA A 140 -41.23 -14.82 -15.25
C ALA A 140 -41.94 -14.50 -16.60
N PHE A 141 -41.88 -15.41 -17.55
CA PHE A 141 -42.55 -15.23 -18.85
C PHE A 141 -44.00 -15.70 -18.82
N LYS A 142 -44.26 -16.89 -18.25
CA LYS A 142 -45.56 -17.49 -18.25
C LYS A 142 -46.60 -16.75 -17.41
N GLU A 143 -46.21 -16.31 -16.21
CA GLU A 143 -47.13 -15.69 -15.24
C GLU A 143 -47.02 -14.17 -15.18
N ARG A 144 -45.80 -13.62 -15.35
CA ARG A 144 -45.54 -12.20 -15.18
C ARG A 144 -45.42 -11.42 -16.48
N GLY A 145 -45.52 -12.11 -17.63
CA GLY A 145 -45.44 -11.49 -18.94
C GLY A 145 -44.12 -10.72 -19.20
N HIS A 146 -42.98 -11.21 -18.62
CA HIS A 146 -41.71 -10.56 -18.80
C HIS A 146 -41.33 -10.47 -20.27
N GLU A 147 -40.80 -9.31 -20.65
CA GLU A 147 -40.30 -9.07 -22.00
C GLU A 147 -38.78 -8.88 -22.02
N GLY A 148 -38.14 -9.32 -23.09
CA GLY A 148 -36.70 -9.26 -23.23
C GLY A 148 -35.94 -10.39 -22.52
N LEU A 149 -34.68 -10.14 -22.15
CA LEU A 149 -33.84 -11.11 -21.48
C LEU A 149 -34.14 -11.14 -19.98
N PHE A 150 -34.38 -12.33 -19.45
CA PHE A 150 -34.47 -12.60 -18.01
C PHE A 150 -33.20 -13.28 -17.50
N VAL A 151 -32.56 -12.71 -16.48
CA VAL A 151 -31.41 -13.29 -15.77
C VAL A 151 -31.95 -13.98 -14.49
N GLY A 152 -31.97 -15.31 -14.46
CA GLY A 152 -32.48 -16.08 -13.37
C GLY A 152 -31.54 -16.11 -12.15
N ARG A 153 -31.97 -16.83 -11.09
CA ARG A 153 -31.10 -17.12 -9.95
C ARG A 153 -30.13 -18.24 -10.29
N PRO A 154 -28.91 -18.25 -9.70
CA PRO A 154 -27.99 -19.36 -9.90
C PRO A 154 -28.60 -20.64 -9.35
N VAL A 155 -28.67 -21.66 -10.18
CA VAL A 155 -29.28 -22.94 -9.85
C VAL A 155 -28.51 -24.10 -10.50
N PRO A 156 -28.57 -25.31 -9.91
CA PRO A 156 -28.12 -26.51 -10.61
C PRO A 156 -29.02 -26.76 -11.82
N SER A 157 -28.43 -26.90 -12.99
CA SER A 157 -29.15 -27.23 -14.22
C SER A 157 -29.79 -28.59 -14.11
N ARG A 158 -31.07 -28.69 -14.40
CA ARG A 158 -31.79 -30.01 -14.46
C ARG A 158 -31.31 -30.86 -15.64
N ILE A 159 -30.62 -30.28 -16.57
CA ILE A 159 -30.13 -30.95 -17.78
C ILE A 159 -28.73 -31.48 -17.59
N THR A 160 -27.84 -30.71 -16.95
CA THR A 160 -26.43 -31.03 -16.84
C THR A 160 -25.94 -31.25 -15.41
N GLY A 161 -26.75 -30.90 -14.39
CA GLY A 161 -26.35 -30.91 -12.98
C GLY A 161 -25.40 -29.79 -12.58
N VAL A 162 -24.86 -29.03 -13.53
CA VAL A 162 -23.83 -27.99 -13.27
C VAL A 162 -24.51 -26.73 -12.76
N MET A 163 -23.90 -26.11 -11.73
CA MET A 163 -24.33 -24.80 -11.23
C MET A 163 -24.15 -23.74 -12.32
N SER A 164 -25.23 -23.05 -12.64
CA SER A 164 -25.26 -22.14 -13.78
C SER A 164 -26.14 -20.91 -13.50
N LEU A 165 -25.84 -19.82 -14.17
CA LEU A 165 -26.68 -18.64 -14.24
C LEU A 165 -27.57 -18.76 -15.48
N PRO A 166 -28.90 -18.98 -15.33
CA PRO A 166 -29.81 -19.08 -16.46
C PRO A 166 -30.11 -17.72 -17.07
N LEU A 167 -30.11 -17.65 -18.40
CA LEU A 167 -30.52 -16.53 -19.20
C LEU A 167 -31.63 -17.01 -20.13
N ALA A 168 -32.81 -16.39 -20.08
CA ALA A 168 -33.96 -16.85 -20.81
C ALA A 168 -34.61 -15.72 -21.62
N ARG A 169 -35.17 -16.08 -22.79
CA ARG A 169 -36.07 -15.26 -23.58
C ARG A 169 -37.36 -16.02 -23.89
N GLY A 170 -38.48 -15.33 -23.74
CA GLY A 170 -39.76 -15.86 -24.18
C GLY A 170 -39.94 -15.78 -25.68
N PHE A 171 -40.65 -16.69 -26.25
CA PHE A 171 -41.14 -16.60 -27.64
C PHE A 171 -42.68 -16.84 -27.67
N ARG A 172 -43.27 -16.32 -28.72
CA ARG A 172 -44.71 -16.40 -28.93
C ARG A 172 -45.05 -17.34 -30.08
N THR A 173 -46.24 -17.94 -30.02
CA THR A 173 -46.80 -18.69 -31.14
C THR A 173 -47.23 -17.72 -32.26
N SER A 174 -47.58 -18.26 -33.42
CA SER A 174 -48.17 -17.51 -34.53
C SER A 174 -49.48 -16.79 -34.19
N GLN A 175 -50.14 -17.25 -33.09
CA GLN A 175 -51.34 -16.64 -32.55
C GLN A 175 -51.10 -15.57 -31.51
N GLY A 176 -49.81 -15.29 -31.18
CA GLY A 176 -49.41 -14.31 -30.17
C GLY A 176 -49.41 -14.80 -28.73
N GLU A 177 -49.79 -16.09 -28.51
CA GLU A 177 -49.78 -16.71 -27.17
C GLU A 177 -48.35 -17.08 -26.71
N PHE A 178 -48.19 -17.31 -25.41
CA PHE A 178 -46.92 -17.79 -24.83
C PHE A 178 -46.57 -19.17 -25.39
N GLY A 179 -45.56 -19.26 -26.22
CA GLY A 179 -45.10 -20.49 -26.85
C GLY A 179 -44.07 -21.26 -26.00
N GLY A 180 -43.40 -20.56 -25.14
CA GLY A 180 -42.31 -21.11 -24.30
C GLY A 180 -41.15 -20.17 -24.13
N ILE A 181 -39.98 -20.72 -23.82
CA ILE A 181 -38.73 -19.97 -23.62
C ILE A 181 -37.55 -20.62 -24.35
N VAL A 182 -36.62 -19.82 -24.77
CA VAL A 182 -35.25 -20.21 -25.14
C VAL A 182 -34.37 -19.94 -23.96
N LEU A 183 -33.62 -20.92 -23.47
CA LEU A 183 -32.78 -20.86 -22.29
C LEU A 183 -31.32 -21.12 -22.67
N GLY A 184 -30.43 -20.19 -22.34
CA GLY A 184 -28.99 -20.39 -22.26
C GLY A 184 -28.55 -20.39 -20.80
N ALA A 185 -27.48 -21.10 -20.48
CA ALA A 185 -26.96 -21.16 -19.13
C ALA A 185 -25.47 -20.89 -19.12
N VAL A 186 -25.04 -19.85 -18.40
CA VAL A 186 -23.61 -19.59 -18.17
C VAL A 186 -23.15 -20.37 -16.95
N ARG A 187 -22.13 -21.22 -17.11
CA ARG A 187 -21.58 -22.01 -16.01
C ARG A 187 -20.89 -21.10 -14.99
N LEU A 188 -21.12 -21.36 -13.70
CA LEU A 188 -20.44 -20.55 -12.66
C LEU A 188 -18.92 -20.77 -12.62
N SER A 189 -18.41 -21.91 -13.11
CA SER A 189 -16.97 -22.13 -13.28
C SER A 189 -16.30 -21.08 -14.16
N TYR A 190 -16.98 -20.58 -15.18
CA TYR A 190 -16.48 -19.50 -16.01
C TYR A 190 -16.19 -18.22 -15.22
N PHE A 191 -17.13 -17.83 -14.35
CA PHE A 191 -16.91 -16.65 -13.50
C PHE A 191 -15.78 -16.90 -12.51
N ASN A 192 -15.66 -18.13 -11.98
CA ASN A 192 -14.58 -18.49 -11.07
C ASN A 192 -13.22 -18.44 -11.74
N GLU A 193 -13.10 -18.96 -12.96
CA GLU A 193 -11.86 -18.89 -13.76
C GLU A 193 -11.49 -17.45 -14.07
N LEU A 194 -12.46 -16.63 -14.47
CA LEU A 194 -12.26 -15.20 -14.72
C LEU A 194 -11.78 -14.46 -13.46
N PHE A 195 -12.39 -14.73 -12.31
CA PHE A 195 -12.05 -14.06 -11.05
C PHE A 195 -10.75 -14.60 -10.43
N ALA A 196 -10.43 -15.89 -10.65
CA ALA A 196 -9.20 -16.52 -10.17
C ALA A 196 -7.94 -15.96 -10.85
N SER A 197 -8.09 -15.36 -12.04
CA SER A 197 -6.97 -14.72 -12.73
C SER A 197 -6.44 -13.47 -12.02
N VAL A 198 -7.13 -13.00 -10.97
CA VAL A 198 -6.81 -11.78 -10.23
C VAL A 198 -6.29 -12.10 -8.85
N ASP A 199 -5.05 -11.71 -8.57
CA ASP A 199 -4.48 -11.78 -7.21
C ASP A 199 -4.76 -10.48 -6.44
N LEU A 200 -5.69 -10.55 -5.50
CA LEU A 200 -6.06 -9.43 -4.60
C LEU A 200 -5.43 -9.57 -3.20
N GLY A 201 -4.73 -10.68 -2.95
CA GLY A 201 -4.18 -11.01 -1.65
C GLY A 201 -5.21 -11.55 -0.64
N GLU A 202 -4.73 -11.84 0.57
CA GLU A 202 -5.51 -12.51 1.62
C GLU A 202 -6.77 -11.73 2.01
N SER A 203 -7.84 -12.47 2.35
CA SER A 203 -9.13 -11.92 2.79
C SER A 203 -9.77 -10.91 1.82
N SER A 204 -9.37 -10.94 0.55
CA SER A 204 -9.89 -10.13 -0.53
C SER A 204 -10.62 -11.00 -1.53
N GLY A 205 -11.41 -10.41 -2.44
CA GLY A 205 -12.12 -11.20 -3.42
C GLY A 205 -12.92 -10.37 -4.43
N VAL A 206 -13.42 -11.10 -5.43
CA VAL A 206 -14.36 -10.60 -6.43
C VAL A 206 -15.71 -11.27 -6.19
N ASN A 207 -16.77 -10.48 -6.21
CA ASN A 207 -18.12 -11.00 -6.01
C ASN A 207 -19.05 -10.45 -7.08
N MET A 208 -20.00 -11.26 -7.50
CA MET A 208 -21.06 -10.88 -8.41
C MET A 208 -22.41 -11.14 -7.76
N PHE A 209 -23.26 -10.16 -7.75
CA PHE A 209 -24.61 -10.18 -7.19
C PHE A 209 -25.64 -9.85 -8.25
N ARG A 210 -26.85 -10.36 -8.09
CA ARG A 210 -28.03 -9.82 -8.75
C ARG A 210 -28.46 -8.53 -8.04
N ASN A 211 -29.22 -7.69 -8.73
CA ASN A 211 -29.77 -6.45 -8.16
C ASN A 211 -30.69 -6.71 -6.94
N ASP A 212 -31.25 -7.91 -6.80
CA ASP A 212 -32.04 -8.32 -5.64
C ASP A 212 -31.18 -8.80 -4.45
N GLY A 213 -29.84 -8.72 -4.56
CA GLY A 213 -28.89 -9.10 -3.51
C GLY A 213 -28.53 -10.58 -3.48
N VAL A 214 -28.98 -11.39 -4.43
CA VAL A 214 -28.60 -12.81 -4.51
C VAL A 214 -27.18 -12.94 -5.01
N ILE A 215 -26.35 -13.71 -4.31
CA ILE A 215 -24.96 -14.00 -4.69
C ILE A 215 -24.97 -14.95 -5.89
N VAL A 216 -24.39 -14.48 -7.01
CA VAL A 216 -24.24 -15.27 -8.24
C VAL A 216 -22.92 -16.04 -8.24
N SER A 217 -21.84 -15.34 -7.96
CA SER A 217 -20.50 -15.93 -7.89
C SER A 217 -19.64 -15.15 -6.92
N ARG A 218 -18.68 -15.84 -6.32
CA ARG A 218 -17.74 -15.27 -5.35
C ARG A 218 -16.39 -15.95 -5.48
N PHE A 219 -15.33 -15.17 -5.56
CA PHE A 219 -13.97 -15.68 -5.51
C PHE A 219 -13.20 -15.02 -4.33
N PRO A 220 -12.50 -15.74 -3.48
CA PRO A 220 -12.41 -17.21 -3.47
C PRO A 220 -13.77 -17.90 -3.35
N TYR A 221 -13.94 -18.95 -4.17
CA TYR A 221 -15.20 -19.64 -4.35
C TYR A 221 -15.63 -20.38 -3.07
N GLY A 222 -16.92 -20.27 -2.77
CA GLY A 222 -17.57 -21.05 -1.72
C GLY A 222 -18.96 -21.47 -2.19
N ASP A 223 -19.13 -22.74 -2.56
CA ASP A 223 -20.42 -23.31 -3.02
C ASP A 223 -21.56 -22.97 -2.07
N ALA A 224 -21.26 -22.95 -0.77
CA ALA A 224 -22.25 -22.69 0.28
C ALA A 224 -22.81 -21.25 0.25
N ASP A 225 -22.18 -20.31 -0.40
CA ASP A 225 -22.60 -18.90 -0.43
C ASP A 225 -23.41 -18.55 -1.68
N VAL A 226 -23.28 -19.32 -2.77
CA VAL A 226 -24.05 -19.11 -4.00
C VAL A 226 -25.54 -19.29 -3.75
N GLY A 227 -26.34 -18.36 -4.25
CA GLY A 227 -27.79 -18.34 -4.06
C GLY A 227 -28.26 -17.71 -2.74
N LYS A 228 -27.39 -17.49 -1.75
CA LYS A 228 -27.72 -16.71 -0.56
C LYS A 228 -28.01 -15.25 -0.90
N SER A 229 -28.83 -14.61 -0.08
CA SER A 229 -29.14 -13.18 -0.25
C SER A 229 -28.44 -12.33 0.79
N ILE A 230 -27.87 -11.22 0.34
CA ILE A 230 -27.37 -10.12 1.16
C ILE A 230 -28.28 -8.90 1.08
N ALA A 231 -29.50 -9.06 0.58
CA ALA A 231 -30.49 -7.98 0.50
C ALA A 231 -30.68 -7.30 1.86
N GLY A 232 -30.86 -5.98 1.87
CA GLY A 232 -31.03 -5.17 3.08
C GLY A 232 -29.75 -4.92 3.88
N THR A 233 -28.61 -5.49 3.51
CA THR A 233 -27.33 -5.14 4.14
C THR A 233 -26.88 -3.74 3.74
N PRO A 234 -26.15 -2.99 4.60
CA PRO A 234 -25.67 -1.65 4.27
C PRO A 234 -24.84 -1.58 2.98
N ASN A 235 -24.05 -2.61 2.70
CA ASN A 235 -23.26 -2.67 1.48
C ASN A 235 -24.13 -2.86 0.25
N MET A 236 -25.17 -3.74 0.33
CA MET A 236 -26.06 -3.97 -0.81
C MET A 236 -26.90 -2.75 -1.14
N ILE A 237 -27.36 -2.02 -0.14
CA ILE A 237 -28.06 -0.74 -0.32
C ILE A 237 -27.18 0.24 -1.10
N ARG A 238 -25.90 0.37 -0.75
CA ARG A 238 -24.97 1.24 -1.49
C ARG A 238 -24.73 0.77 -2.92
N PHE A 239 -24.58 -0.53 -3.15
CA PHE A 239 -24.44 -1.07 -4.50
C PHE A 239 -25.67 -0.79 -5.40
N GLN A 240 -26.86 -0.66 -4.80
CA GLN A 240 -28.10 -0.36 -5.55
C GLN A 240 -28.30 1.15 -5.82
N GLN A 241 -27.73 2.04 -4.98
CA GLN A 241 -27.92 3.49 -5.08
C GLN A 241 -27.17 4.13 -6.25
N GLU A 242 -26.00 3.56 -6.60
CA GLU A 242 -25.11 4.13 -7.61
C GLU A 242 -24.75 3.05 -8.65
N LYS A 243 -24.49 3.47 -9.90
CA LYS A 243 -24.09 2.53 -10.97
C LYS A 243 -22.67 2.02 -10.82
N GLU A 244 -21.79 2.83 -10.25
CA GLU A 244 -20.40 2.51 -9.95
C GLU A 244 -19.89 3.38 -8.80
N GLY A 245 -18.90 2.90 -8.07
CA GLY A 245 -18.33 3.66 -6.97
C GLY A 245 -17.36 2.87 -6.12
N SER A 246 -16.83 3.52 -5.08
CA SER A 246 -15.95 2.89 -4.11
C SER A 246 -16.26 3.40 -2.70
N PHE A 247 -16.25 2.48 -1.73
CA PHE A 247 -16.46 2.80 -0.31
C PHE A 247 -15.77 1.78 0.59
N VAL A 248 -15.66 2.14 1.88
CA VAL A 248 -15.20 1.21 2.92
C VAL A 248 -16.43 0.71 3.69
N GLY A 249 -16.49 -0.60 3.90
CA GLY A 249 -17.58 -1.21 4.65
C GLY A 249 -17.16 -2.54 5.28
N ARG A 250 -18.00 -3.02 6.19
CA ARG A 250 -17.84 -4.38 6.77
C ARG A 250 -18.62 -5.38 5.94
N ALA A 251 -17.98 -6.51 5.63
CA ALA A 251 -18.63 -7.59 4.90
C ALA A 251 -19.69 -8.26 5.75
N ALA A 252 -20.86 -8.53 5.14
CA ALA A 252 -21.97 -9.16 5.84
C ALA A 252 -21.71 -10.62 6.23
N LEU A 253 -20.82 -11.32 5.51
CA LEU A 253 -20.58 -12.74 5.70
C LEU A 253 -19.53 -13.04 6.79
N ASP A 254 -18.50 -12.22 6.93
CA ASP A 254 -17.34 -12.49 7.80
C ASP A 254 -16.93 -11.29 8.69
N GLY A 255 -17.63 -10.16 8.58
CA GLY A 255 -17.39 -8.96 9.40
C GLY A 255 -16.08 -8.21 9.10
N VAL A 256 -15.29 -8.64 8.11
CA VAL A 256 -14.00 -8.03 7.76
C VAL A 256 -14.21 -6.65 7.11
N GLU A 257 -13.42 -5.66 7.54
CA GLU A 257 -13.44 -4.33 6.94
C GLU A 257 -12.68 -4.35 5.60
N ARG A 258 -13.39 -4.00 4.53
CA ARG A 258 -12.87 -4.00 3.17
C ARG A 258 -13.12 -2.68 2.47
N SER A 259 -12.24 -2.35 1.54
CA SER A 259 -12.51 -1.40 0.47
C SER A 259 -13.28 -2.14 -0.61
N TYR A 260 -14.42 -1.61 -1.02
CA TYR A 260 -15.25 -2.09 -2.11
C TYR A 260 -15.15 -1.12 -3.27
N SER A 261 -14.81 -1.63 -4.45
CA SER A 261 -15.00 -0.94 -5.72
C SER A 261 -16.01 -1.75 -6.52
N PHE A 262 -17.07 -1.14 -7.02
CA PHE A 262 -18.16 -1.86 -7.66
C PHE A 262 -18.64 -1.16 -8.93
N LYS A 263 -19.25 -1.96 -9.82
CA LYS A 263 -19.87 -1.49 -11.06
C LYS A 263 -21.02 -2.39 -11.45
N HIS A 264 -22.10 -1.81 -11.96
CA HIS A 264 -23.18 -2.55 -12.61
C HIS A 264 -22.70 -3.08 -13.96
N VAL A 265 -23.14 -4.28 -14.32
CA VAL A 265 -22.76 -4.94 -15.57
C VAL A 265 -23.69 -4.49 -16.69
N GLY A 266 -23.33 -3.41 -17.37
CA GLY A 266 -24.12 -2.87 -18.47
C GLY A 266 -25.60 -2.72 -18.15
N ARG A 267 -26.45 -3.30 -19.02
CA ARG A 267 -27.93 -3.34 -18.87
C ARG A 267 -28.44 -4.50 -18.00
N PHE A 268 -27.57 -5.43 -17.63
CA PHE A 268 -27.96 -6.63 -16.90
C PHE A 268 -28.21 -6.35 -15.41
N PRO A 269 -29.14 -7.08 -14.77
CA PRO A 269 -29.43 -6.92 -13.35
C PRO A 269 -28.34 -7.56 -12.47
N LEU A 270 -27.08 -7.23 -12.75
CA LEU A 270 -25.90 -7.78 -12.11
C LEU A 270 -24.98 -6.66 -11.63
N ILE A 271 -24.41 -6.85 -10.46
CA ILE A 271 -23.45 -5.95 -9.83
C ILE A 271 -22.18 -6.73 -9.56
N LEU A 272 -21.06 -6.26 -10.08
CA LEU A 272 -19.74 -6.79 -9.82
C LEU A 272 -19.03 -5.91 -8.78
N ASN A 273 -18.37 -6.51 -7.80
CA ASN A 273 -17.48 -5.79 -6.93
C ASN A 273 -16.13 -6.49 -6.74
N VAL A 274 -15.11 -5.68 -6.51
CA VAL A 274 -13.80 -6.06 -5.99
C VAL A 274 -13.74 -5.60 -4.55
N ALA A 275 -13.55 -6.54 -3.63
CA ALA A 275 -13.48 -6.32 -2.19
C ALA A 275 -12.06 -6.62 -1.70
N GLN A 276 -11.30 -5.63 -1.29
CA GLN A 276 -9.94 -5.80 -0.78
C GLN A 276 -9.85 -5.48 0.70
N ALA A 277 -9.32 -6.40 1.51
CA ALA A 277 -9.19 -6.19 2.94
C ALA A 277 -8.22 -5.04 3.24
N LYS A 278 -8.64 -4.13 4.12
CA LYS A 278 -7.83 -2.99 4.54
C LYS A 278 -6.49 -3.42 5.12
N ALA A 279 -6.46 -4.53 5.86
CA ALA A 279 -5.25 -5.12 6.41
C ALA A 279 -4.27 -5.54 5.29
N THR A 280 -4.78 -6.10 4.19
CA THR A 280 -3.99 -6.53 3.03
C THR A 280 -3.42 -5.32 2.28
N ILE A 281 -4.21 -4.26 2.07
CA ILE A 281 -3.74 -3.02 1.44
C ILE A 281 -2.54 -2.46 2.21
N PHE A 282 -2.61 -2.42 3.54
CA PHE A 282 -1.56 -1.86 4.39
C PHE A 282 -0.48 -2.85 4.83
N LYS A 283 -0.54 -4.14 4.44
CA LYS A 283 0.44 -5.17 4.85
C LYS A 283 1.88 -4.78 4.49
N LYS A 284 2.07 -4.31 3.25
CA LYS A 284 3.38 -3.85 2.76
C LYS A 284 3.82 -2.57 3.47
N TRP A 285 2.91 -1.61 3.62
CA TRP A 285 3.18 -0.37 4.34
C TRP A 285 3.56 -0.61 5.80
N ASN A 286 2.83 -1.45 6.53
CA ASN A 286 3.14 -1.79 7.91
C ASN A 286 4.57 -2.31 8.06
N ARG A 287 5.00 -3.22 7.17
CA ARG A 287 6.36 -3.77 7.18
C ARG A 287 7.42 -2.69 6.95
N SER A 288 7.19 -1.82 5.97
CA SER A 288 8.09 -0.71 5.67
C SER A 288 8.10 0.34 6.80
N ALA A 289 6.96 0.61 7.41
CA ALA A 289 6.83 1.56 8.52
C ALA A 289 7.62 1.12 9.76
N TRP A 290 7.57 -0.16 10.11
CA TRP A 290 8.40 -0.70 11.19
C TRP A 290 9.90 -0.57 10.89
N GLY A 291 10.33 -0.91 9.67
CA GLY A 291 11.73 -0.78 9.25
C GLY A 291 12.22 0.67 9.29
N LEU A 292 11.48 1.58 8.69
CA LEU A 292 11.83 3.00 8.67
C LEU A 292 11.77 3.62 10.06
N GLY A 293 10.77 3.26 10.87
CA GLY A 293 10.63 3.74 12.24
C GLY A 293 11.80 3.32 13.13
N LEU A 294 12.19 2.04 13.07
CA LEU A 294 13.33 1.53 13.82
C LEU A 294 14.65 2.19 13.38
N PHE A 295 14.85 2.32 12.07
CA PHE A 295 16.03 3.00 11.52
C PHE A 295 16.11 4.46 11.96
N THR A 296 15.01 5.19 11.87
CA THR A 296 14.93 6.59 12.30
C THR A 296 15.20 6.73 13.80
N PHE A 297 14.62 5.85 14.61
CA PHE A 297 14.85 5.85 16.06
C PHE A 297 16.33 5.57 16.40
N ALA A 298 16.95 4.59 15.75
CA ALA A 298 18.37 4.31 15.92
C ALA A 298 19.25 5.49 15.51
N LEU A 299 18.91 6.17 14.40
CA LEU A 299 19.63 7.36 13.95
C LEU A 299 19.51 8.52 14.95
N MET A 300 18.33 8.75 15.51
CA MET A 300 18.12 9.76 16.57
C MET A 300 18.95 9.46 17.83
N LEU A 301 18.98 8.18 18.25
CA LEU A 301 19.80 7.77 19.38
C LEU A 301 21.29 7.99 19.11
N ALA A 302 21.75 7.65 17.90
CA ALA A 302 23.15 7.87 17.51
C ALA A 302 23.50 9.37 17.50
N CYS A 303 22.66 10.22 16.95
CA CYS A 303 22.85 11.68 16.97
C CYS A 303 22.93 12.22 18.41
N MET A 304 22.06 11.77 19.30
CA MET A 304 22.05 12.19 20.69
C MET A 304 23.29 11.70 21.43
N ALA A 305 23.68 10.42 21.22
CA ALA A 305 24.90 9.85 21.83
C ALA A 305 26.15 10.60 21.39
N LEU A 306 26.28 10.90 20.09
CA LEU A 306 27.38 11.69 19.53
C LEU A 306 27.43 13.10 20.15
N ALA A 307 26.28 13.75 20.29
CA ALA A 307 26.18 15.08 20.91
C ALA A 307 26.64 15.04 22.39
N VAL A 308 26.24 14.02 23.13
CA VAL A 308 26.69 13.84 24.53
C VAL A 308 28.19 13.55 24.63
N LEU A 309 28.70 12.66 23.76
CA LEU A 309 30.15 12.35 23.74
C LEU A 309 30.98 13.57 23.37
N PHE A 310 30.57 14.32 22.36
CA PHE A 310 31.23 15.54 21.94
C PHE A 310 31.23 16.60 23.05
N ASN A 311 30.09 16.77 23.71
CA ASN A 311 29.98 17.68 24.84
C ASN A 311 30.91 17.28 26.00
N ARG A 312 31.00 15.99 26.32
CA ARG A 312 31.95 15.47 27.36
C ARG A 312 33.38 15.75 26.98
N GLU A 313 33.77 15.53 25.73
CA GLU A 313 35.13 15.78 25.25
C GLU A 313 35.49 17.27 25.30
N LEU A 314 34.56 18.16 24.92
CA LEU A 314 34.75 19.60 25.07
C LEU A 314 35.02 20.02 26.51
N HIS A 315 34.23 19.50 27.45
CA HIS A 315 34.43 19.80 28.88
C HIS A 315 35.75 19.26 29.40
N ARG A 316 36.17 18.06 28.99
CA ARG A 316 37.48 17.49 29.35
C ARG A 316 38.64 18.34 28.86
N ARG A 317 38.63 18.74 27.62
CA ARG A 317 39.66 19.62 27.05
C ARG A 317 39.73 20.98 27.75
N GLN A 318 38.58 21.53 28.08
CA GLN A 318 38.53 22.81 28.83
C GLN A 318 39.08 22.65 30.25
N ALA A 319 38.83 21.54 30.94
CA ALA A 319 39.37 21.27 32.26
C ALA A 319 40.89 21.13 32.23
N VAL A 320 41.44 20.40 31.25
CA VAL A 320 42.91 20.24 31.08
C VAL A 320 43.56 21.57 30.76
N SER A 321 43.01 22.40 29.85
CA SER A 321 43.54 23.72 29.54
C SER A 321 43.50 24.65 30.77
N ALA A 322 42.46 24.61 31.56
CA ALA A 322 42.38 25.40 32.79
C ALA A 322 43.40 24.96 33.86
N GLN A 323 43.65 23.66 33.97
CA GLN A 323 44.69 23.14 34.88
C GLN A 323 46.07 23.58 34.43
N LEU A 324 46.38 23.50 33.13
CA LEU A 324 47.65 23.94 32.59
C LEU A 324 47.90 25.44 32.86
N GLN A 325 46.92 26.28 32.61
CA GLN A 325 47.00 27.71 32.90
C GLN A 325 47.19 28.02 34.40
N ARG A 326 46.58 27.22 35.29
CA ARG A 326 46.79 27.39 36.73
C ARG A 326 48.24 27.02 37.09
N ALA A 327 48.71 25.84 36.62
CA ALA A 327 50.05 25.39 36.87
C ALA A 327 51.11 26.36 36.39
N GLU A 328 50.93 26.94 35.17
CA GLU A 328 51.78 28.00 34.62
C GLU A 328 51.82 29.24 35.52
N ARG A 329 50.65 29.73 35.97
CA ARG A 329 50.57 30.87 36.90
C ARG A 329 51.23 30.61 38.25
N ASP A 330 50.98 29.42 38.82
CA ASP A 330 51.52 29.03 40.11
C ASP A 330 53.07 28.94 40.00
N MET A 331 53.61 28.35 38.93
CA MET A 331 55.01 28.30 38.69
C MET A 331 55.63 29.73 38.53
N SER A 332 54.98 30.57 37.76
CA SER A 332 55.40 31.96 37.58
C SER A 332 55.42 32.71 38.93
N ASN A 333 54.35 32.56 39.74
CA ASN A 333 54.27 33.20 41.06
C ASN A 333 55.40 32.71 42.01
N ILE A 334 55.64 31.38 42.03
CA ILE A 334 56.72 30.80 42.83
C ILE A 334 58.06 31.38 42.38
N LEU A 335 58.35 31.37 41.07
CA LEU A 335 59.63 31.86 40.55
C LEU A 335 59.86 33.35 40.91
N HIS A 336 58.80 34.20 40.81
CA HIS A 336 58.88 35.62 41.14
C HIS A 336 58.98 35.90 42.64
N SER A 337 58.47 35.02 43.49
CA SER A 337 58.51 35.15 44.95
C SER A 337 59.87 34.72 45.58
N ILE A 338 60.71 34.00 44.86
CA ILE A 338 62.02 33.57 45.31
C ILE A 338 62.98 34.81 45.43
N PRO A 339 63.55 35.05 46.60
CA PRO A 339 64.43 36.20 46.76
C PRO A 339 65.78 36.04 46.12
N SER A 340 66.11 34.86 45.62
CA SER A 340 67.36 34.59 44.85
C SER A 340 67.16 34.85 43.37
N LEU A 341 68.24 35.23 42.68
CA LEU A 341 68.24 35.42 41.24
C LEU A 341 67.99 34.07 40.50
N VAL A 342 66.88 33.98 39.83
CA VAL A 342 66.53 32.83 38.96
C VAL A 342 66.33 33.36 37.58
N GLY A 343 67.17 32.95 36.64
CA GLY A 343 67.11 33.37 35.25
C GLY A 343 67.57 32.29 34.30
N SER A 344 67.13 32.37 33.06
CA SER A 344 67.61 31.53 31.96
C SER A 344 68.10 32.42 30.82
N TRP A 345 69.20 31.98 30.26
CA TRP A 345 69.92 32.69 29.20
C TRP A 345 70.13 31.77 28.02
N ASP A 346 70.09 32.27 26.81
CA ASP A 346 70.38 31.44 25.64
C ASP A 346 71.87 31.24 25.44
N VAL A 347 72.25 30.46 24.41
CA VAL A 347 73.64 30.16 24.08
C VAL A 347 74.49 31.42 23.73
N ASN A 348 73.86 32.52 23.38
CA ASN A 348 74.48 33.79 23.09
C ASN A 348 74.41 34.76 24.27
N LEU A 349 74.04 34.24 25.45
CA LEU A 349 73.93 34.98 26.71
C LEU A 349 72.87 36.09 26.73
N TYR A 350 71.80 35.97 25.91
CA TYR A 350 70.65 36.83 25.99
C TYR A 350 69.63 36.24 26.97
N ASN A 351 69.07 37.10 27.82
CA ASN A 351 68.08 36.71 28.79
C ASN A 351 66.78 36.21 28.15
N ARG A 352 66.32 35.05 28.51
CA ARG A 352 65.06 34.47 28.12
C ARG A 352 64.02 34.48 29.24
N PHE A 353 64.45 34.47 30.46
CA PHE A 353 63.61 34.55 31.65
C PHE A 353 64.42 35.12 32.82
N GLY A 354 63.79 35.96 33.64
CA GLY A 354 64.31 36.47 34.90
C GLY A 354 63.16 36.63 35.92
N ASN A 355 63.43 36.31 37.19
CA ASN A 355 62.46 36.53 38.25
C ASN A 355 62.56 37.96 38.83
N GLN A 356 61.57 38.29 39.72
CA GLN A 356 61.49 39.65 40.34
C GLN A 356 62.76 40.06 41.07
N ALA A 357 63.54 39.13 41.55
CA ALA A 357 64.80 39.39 42.20
C ALA A 357 65.76 40.17 41.33
N HIS A 358 65.80 40.01 39.99
CA HIS A 358 66.63 40.74 39.10
C HIS A 358 66.32 42.25 39.11
N GLU A 359 65.07 42.63 39.21
CA GLU A 359 64.69 44.05 39.31
C GLU A 359 65.13 44.62 40.65
N THR A 360 64.95 43.85 41.73
CA THR A 360 65.37 44.25 43.10
C THR A 360 66.90 44.41 43.21
N TRP A 361 67.65 43.47 42.57
CA TRP A 361 69.16 43.46 42.71
C TRP A 361 69.86 44.32 41.71
N PHE A 362 69.38 44.44 40.48
CA PHE A 362 70.05 45.20 39.37
C PHE A 362 69.29 46.47 39.02
N GLY A 363 68.12 46.75 39.55
CA GLY A 363 67.34 47.94 39.22
C GLY A 363 66.75 47.93 37.79
N VAL A 364 66.81 46.82 37.05
CA VAL A 364 66.39 46.73 35.66
C VAL A 364 64.98 46.13 35.64
N PRO A 365 63.97 46.84 35.14
CA PRO A 365 62.60 46.28 34.99
C PRO A 365 62.60 45.01 34.19
N LEU A 366 61.81 43.99 34.60
CA LEU A 366 61.72 42.67 33.94
C LEU A 366 61.43 42.77 32.43
N GLU A 367 60.63 43.76 32.01
CA GLU A 367 60.32 44.00 30.59
C GLU A 367 61.57 44.34 29.76
N LYS A 368 62.56 45.03 30.39
CA LYS A 368 63.83 45.38 29.74
C LYS A 368 64.88 44.31 29.85
N LEU A 369 64.74 43.46 30.89
CA LEU A 369 65.62 42.32 31.11
C LEU A 369 65.48 41.25 30.01
N HIS A 370 64.25 41.02 29.54
CA HIS A 370 64.04 40.05 28.48
C HIS A 370 64.76 40.47 27.18
N GLY A 371 65.59 39.58 26.66
CA GLY A 371 66.42 39.91 25.45
C GLY A 371 67.65 40.78 25.71
N MET A 372 67.90 41.17 26.99
CA MET A 372 69.12 41.89 27.35
C MET A 372 70.32 40.92 27.39
N HIS A 373 71.47 41.36 26.88
CA HIS A 373 72.70 40.55 26.96
C HIS A 373 73.26 40.59 28.38
N MET A 374 73.80 39.46 28.88
CA MET A 374 74.33 39.32 30.24
C MET A 374 75.38 40.35 30.58
N ARG A 375 76.18 40.79 29.62
CA ARG A 375 77.23 41.87 29.77
C ARG A 375 76.58 43.19 30.16
N ASP A 376 75.43 43.53 29.54
CA ASP A 376 74.75 44.77 29.81
C ASP A 376 74.12 44.85 31.18
N LEU A 377 73.68 43.64 31.71
CA LEU A 377 73.12 43.51 33.03
C LEU A 377 74.22 43.58 34.11
N LEU A 378 75.34 42.85 33.95
CA LEU A 378 76.37 42.68 34.98
C LEU A 378 77.40 43.82 34.93
N GLY A 379 77.55 44.54 33.84
CA GLY A 379 78.63 45.44 33.55
C GLY A 379 79.97 44.75 33.17
N PRO A 380 80.91 45.44 32.53
CA PRO A 380 82.08 44.80 31.93
C PRO A 380 83.00 44.06 32.94
N GLU A 381 83.18 44.59 34.11
CA GLU A 381 84.08 43.98 35.11
C GLU A 381 83.54 42.68 35.69
N ARG A 382 82.23 42.62 36.10
CA ARG A 382 81.60 41.44 36.62
C ARG A 382 81.34 40.40 35.53
N PHE A 383 81.11 40.84 34.32
CA PHE A 383 80.91 39.94 33.20
C PHE A 383 82.15 39.12 32.93
N GLN A 384 83.38 39.72 32.94
CA GLN A 384 84.62 39.02 32.71
C GLN A 384 84.87 37.90 33.77
N GLN A 385 84.50 38.14 35.05
CA GLN A 385 84.54 37.09 36.09
C GLN A 385 83.53 35.94 35.90
N THR A 386 82.33 36.27 35.42
CA THR A 386 81.27 35.29 35.16
C THR A 386 81.53 34.48 33.89
N GLU A 387 82.11 35.07 32.86
CA GLU A 387 82.50 34.40 31.62
C GLU A 387 83.52 33.29 31.85
N LEU A 388 84.47 33.50 32.73
CA LEU A 388 85.41 32.45 33.16
C LEU A 388 84.80 31.29 33.87
N LEU A 389 83.67 31.50 34.62
CA LEU A 389 82.89 30.45 35.29
C LEU A 389 82.00 29.73 34.32
N LEU A 390 81.39 30.41 33.34
CA LEU A 390 80.54 29.83 32.33
C LEU A 390 81.30 28.98 31.31
N ALA A 391 82.55 29.35 31.01
CA ALA A 391 83.43 28.60 30.10
C ALA A 391 83.86 27.22 30.72
N ASN A 392 83.74 27.07 32.02
CA ASN A 392 84.07 25.85 32.76
C ASN A 392 82.87 25.04 33.21
N ALA A 393 81.60 25.42 32.90
CA ALA A 393 80.35 24.73 33.22
C ALA A 393 79.76 24.08 31.96
#